data_5d67c48cb4748acc5bc391e8cbcc1baa
#
_entry.id   5d67c48cb4748acc5bc391e8cbcc1baa
#
_cell.length_a   1.000
_cell.length_b   1.000
_cell.length_c   1.000
_cell.angle_alpha   90.00
_cell.angle_beta   90.00
_cell.angle_gamma   90.00
#
_symmetry.space_group_name_H-M   'P 1'
#
loop_
_entity.id
_entity.type
_entity.pdbx_description
1 polymer ?
#
loop_
_entity_poly.entity_id
_entity_poly.type
_entity_poly.pdbx_seq_one_letter_code
_entity_poly.pdbx_strand_id
1 'polypeptide(L)'
;MVFSMFKLMSKFKTDIEAAKIPLIFVIIKIYIKNILSKVYKYYMKILAVQNRMGIGDTVIFLPFIKALYKKFNSPINLLVKESSKAEQYLFETNYIDKILILERDKNRNNRHGGILGNFKLVDDLKKYNFDKIFIFNSSIRFNLIARFAKIPEIYQYPLFDKHKQHIINTPKKFIKDKLNLEVNEDPCIEISDKLILETIEKFKIDKNELNILLGVGGSGPTKRIPSKIFLDVIDKILKTKKCRFFLATGKNIEEQIILNEILNSKFKHYCVPLDNFSIKETLPIIKSCNLSICNDSSFSHLSAALGIKTITLMADTPLIYGDYSSNMFPIIPDGEQTVNHNTLGKEKISPKKIFNKIIEISNLRNIV
;
A
#
# COMPACT_ATOMS: atom_id res chain seq x y z
N MET A 1 -31.26 -2.00 24.26
CA MET A 1 -31.93 -2.28 22.98
C MET A 1 -32.00 -3.80 22.67
N VAL A 2 -30.89 -4.57 22.70
CA VAL A 2 -30.90 -6.03 22.44
C VAL A 2 -31.74 -6.82 23.44
N PHE A 3 -31.69 -6.48 24.73
CA PHE A 3 -32.45 -7.18 25.80
C PHE A 3 -33.96 -6.95 25.69
N SER A 4 -34.43 -5.81 25.22
CA SER A 4 -35.86 -5.53 24.99
C SER A 4 -36.39 -6.29 23.77
N MET A 5 -35.57 -6.49 22.74
CA MET A 5 -35.92 -7.30 21.56
C MET A 5 -36.03 -8.79 21.90
N PHE A 6 -35.16 -9.32 22.76
CA PHE A 6 -35.26 -10.73 23.21
C PHE A 6 -36.54 -11.00 24.00
N LYS A 7 -36.96 -10.05 24.84
CA LYS A 7 -38.18 -10.13 25.63
C LYS A 7 -39.44 -10.03 24.74
N LEU A 8 -39.41 -9.22 23.69
CA LEU A 8 -40.44 -9.12 22.68
C LEU A 8 -40.55 -10.40 21.85
N MET A 9 -39.42 -10.99 21.45
CA MET A 9 -39.39 -12.25 20.69
C MET A 9 -39.85 -13.45 21.48
N SER A 10 -39.59 -13.54 22.81
CA SER A 10 -40.09 -14.64 23.64
C SER A 10 -41.61 -14.53 23.82
N LYS A 11 -42.17 -13.33 23.94
CA LYS A 11 -43.62 -13.09 24.01
C LYS A 11 -44.32 -13.41 22.68
N PHE A 12 -43.71 -12.99 21.54
CA PHE A 12 -44.22 -13.34 20.20
C PHE A 12 -44.21 -14.86 19.95
N LYS A 13 -43.22 -15.59 20.46
CA LYS A 13 -43.11 -17.05 20.32
C LYS A 13 -44.26 -17.77 21.03
N THR A 14 -44.62 -17.38 22.27
CA THR A 14 -45.73 -17.93 23.03
C THR A 14 -47.08 -17.60 22.38
N ASP A 15 -47.27 -16.41 21.84
CA ASP A 15 -48.53 -15.99 21.20
C ASP A 15 -48.80 -16.71 19.86
N ILE A 16 -47.74 -17.02 19.09
CA ILE A 16 -47.85 -17.75 17.81
C ILE A 16 -48.02 -19.26 18.00
N GLU A 17 -47.41 -19.88 19.02
CA GLU A 17 -47.61 -21.27 19.35
C GLU A 17 -49.06 -21.55 19.82
N ALA A 18 -49.67 -20.57 20.51
CA ALA A 18 -51.07 -20.63 20.91
C ALA A 18 -52.07 -20.51 19.73
N ALA A 19 -51.67 -19.86 18.64
CA ALA A 19 -52.55 -19.58 17.50
C ALA A 19 -52.55 -20.68 16.40
N LYS A 20 -51.81 -21.80 16.54
CA LYS A 20 -51.75 -22.94 15.57
C LYS A 20 -51.53 -22.55 14.11
N ILE A 21 -50.63 -21.58 13.82
CA ILE A 21 -50.35 -21.15 12.44
C ILE A 21 -48.92 -21.54 12.03
N PRO A 22 -48.68 -22.79 11.54
CA PRO A 22 -47.31 -23.28 11.23
C PRO A 22 -46.62 -22.54 10.09
N LEU A 23 -47.38 -22.05 9.11
CA LEU A 23 -46.80 -21.39 7.92
C LEU A 23 -46.22 -19.99 8.22
N ILE A 24 -46.95 -19.23 9.05
CA ILE A 24 -46.47 -17.88 9.48
C ILE A 24 -45.21 -18.04 10.33
N PHE A 25 -45.09 -19.08 11.15
CA PHE A 25 -43.93 -19.35 11.96
C PHE A 25 -42.69 -19.64 11.11
N VAL A 26 -42.84 -20.39 10.01
CA VAL A 26 -41.75 -20.68 9.06
C VAL A 26 -41.33 -19.41 8.32
N ILE A 27 -42.27 -18.59 7.87
CA ILE A 27 -42.01 -17.34 7.16
C ILE A 27 -41.28 -16.34 8.09
N ILE A 28 -41.77 -16.19 9.33
CA ILE A 28 -41.12 -15.31 10.33
C ILE A 28 -39.74 -15.85 10.69
N LYS A 29 -39.53 -17.15 10.82
CA LYS A 29 -38.23 -17.76 11.11
C LYS A 29 -37.22 -17.54 9.96
N ILE A 30 -37.68 -17.63 8.70
CA ILE A 30 -36.87 -17.33 7.51
C ILE A 30 -36.57 -15.84 7.45
N TYR A 31 -37.55 -14.98 7.73
CA TYR A 31 -37.38 -13.52 7.70
C TYR A 31 -36.43 -13.03 8.81
N ILE A 32 -36.61 -13.58 10.04
CA ILE A 32 -35.70 -13.31 11.17
C ILE A 32 -34.28 -13.86 10.90
N LYS A 33 -34.17 -15.06 10.32
CA LYS A 33 -32.86 -15.61 9.91
C LYS A 33 -32.17 -14.74 8.85
N ASN A 34 -32.95 -14.23 7.90
CA ASN A 34 -32.44 -13.31 6.87
C ASN A 34 -32.09 -11.91 7.43
N ILE A 35 -32.89 -11.38 8.37
CA ILE A 35 -32.55 -10.13 9.07
C ILE A 35 -31.34 -10.35 9.98
N LEU A 36 -31.30 -11.39 10.75
CA LEU A 36 -30.14 -11.70 11.60
C LEU A 36 -28.89 -11.97 10.77
N SER A 37 -28.98 -12.63 9.62
CA SER A 37 -27.84 -12.81 8.70
C SER A 37 -27.39 -11.49 8.07
N LYS A 38 -28.29 -10.52 7.88
CA LYS A 38 -27.94 -9.16 7.42
C LYS A 38 -27.44 -8.25 8.55
N VAL A 39 -27.94 -8.43 9.78
CA VAL A 39 -27.55 -7.62 10.96
C VAL A 39 -26.29 -8.17 11.64
N TYR A 40 -26.11 -9.48 11.65
CA TYR A 40 -24.91 -10.16 12.09
C TYR A 40 -24.19 -10.79 10.91
N LYS A 41 -23.67 -9.94 10.00
CA LYS A 41 -22.60 -10.39 9.13
C LYS A 41 -21.39 -10.61 10.05
N TYR A 42 -21.26 -11.83 10.59
CA TYR A 42 -20.07 -12.19 11.36
C TYR A 42 -18.88 -12.13 10.42
N TYR A 43 -18.19 -11.02 10.46
CA TYR A 43 -16.94 -10.88 9.74
C TYR A 43 -15.89 -11.69 10.47
N MET A 44 -15.37 -12.69 9.78
CA MET A 44 -14.21 -13.42 10.26
C MET A 44 -13.06 -12.45 10.53
N LYS A 45 -12.51 -12.51 11.73
CA LYS A 45 -11.38 -11.64 12.12
C LYS A 45 -10.08 -12.27 11.68
N ILE A 46 -9.49 -11.71 10.63
CA ILE A 46 -8.29 -12.24 10.01
C ILE A 46 -7.14 -11.26 10.25
N LEU A 47 -6.00 -11.80 10.69
CA LEU A 47 -4.76 -11.07 10.84
C LEU A 47 -3.76 -11.48 9.75
N ALA A 48 -3.22 -10.52 9.02
CA ALA A 48 -2.08 -10.72 8.14
C ALA A 48 -0.82 -10.08 8.76
N VAL A 49 0.26 -10.83 8.83
CA VAL A 49 1.55 -10.37 9.38
C VAL A 49 2.53 -10.14 8.26
N GLN A 50 2.86 -8.88 8.00
CA GLN A 50 3.90 -8.45 7.07
C GLN A 50 4.92 -7.62 7.86
N ASN A 51 6.09 -8.18 8.15
CA ASN A 51 7.09 -7.58 9.03
C ASN A 51 8.33 -7.05 8.30
N ARG A 52 8.28 -6.92 6.96
CA ARG A 52 9.33 -6.24 6.19
C ARG A 52 9.33 -4.75 6.52
N MET A 53 10.42 -4.08 6.22
CA MET A 53 10.60 -2.65 6.50
C MET A 53 10.26 -1.84 5.26
N GLY A 54 9.64 -0.68 5.49
CA GLY A 54 9.41 0.30 4.43
C GLY A 54 8.02 0.26 3.81
N ILE A 55 7.69 1.37 3.18
CA ILE A 55 6.41 1.60 2.51
C ILE A 55 6.30 0.70 1.28
N GLY A 56 7.34 0.66 0.45
CA GLY A 56 7.36 -0.15 -0.78
C GLY A 56 7.12 -1.62 -0.51
N ASP A 57 7.79 -2.20 0.49
CA ASP A 57 7.57 -3.60 0.88
C ASP A 57 6.11 -3.87 1.25
N THR A 58 5.45 -2.94 1.95
CA THR A 58 4.04 -3.11 2.33
C THR A 58 3.11 -2.97 1.13
N VAL A 59 3.37 -2.01 0.26
CA VAL A 59 2.60 -1.81 -0.98
C VAL A 59 2.65 -3.04 -1.89
N ILE A 60 3.83 -3.65 -2.07
CA ILE A 60 3.99 -4.88 -2.86
C ILE A 60 3.12 -6.03 -2.32
N PHE A 61 2.83 -6.05 -1.02
CA PHE A 61 2.00 -7.08 -0.39
C PHE A 61 0.48 -6.84 -0.49
N LEU A 62 0.03 -5.66 -0.87
CA LEU A 62 -1.41 -5.33 -0.93
C LEU A 62 -2.26 -6.30 -1.78
N PRO A 63 -1.80 -6.81 -2.96
CA PRO A 63 -2.55 -7.79 -3.73
C PRO A 63 -2.87 -9.07 -2.94
N PHE A 64 -1.93 -9.55 -2.13
CA PHE A 64 -2.12 -10.74 -1.29
C PHE A 64 -3.12 -10.51 -0.17
N ILE A 65 -3.09 -9.31 0.44
CA ILE A 65 -4.06 -8.90 1.46
C ILE A 65 -5.46 -8.77 0.84
N LYS A 66 -5.56 -8.17 -0.35
CA LYS A 66 -6.82 -8.05 -1.09
C LYS A 66 -7.37 -9.42 -1.51
N ALA A 67 -6.50 -10.38 -1.87
CA ALA A 67 -6.89 -11.75 -2.16
C ALA A 67 -7.49 -12.46 -0.93
N LEU A 68 -6.93 -12.26 0.26
CA LEU A 68 -7.52 -12.73 1.51
C LEU A 68 -8.90 -12.11 1.75
N TYR A 69 -9.02 -10.78 1.59
CA TYR A 69 -10.31 -10.09 1.70
C TYR A 69 -11.37 -10.70 0.78
N LYS A 70 -11.04 -10.90 -0.50
CA LYS A 70 -11.97 -11.50 -1.48
C LYS A 70 -12.34 -12.93 -1.11
N LYS A 71 -11.37 -13.74 -0.67
CA LYS A 71 -11.60 -15.15 -0.30
C LYS A 71 -12.53 -15.30 0.88
N PHE A 72 -12.34 -14.49 1.91
CA PHE A 72 -13.09 -14.62 3.16
C PHE A 72 -14.25 -13.64 3.27
N ASN A 73 -14.40 -12.73 2.31
CA ASN A 73 -15.38 -11.65 2.33
C ASN A 73 -15.40 -10.88 3.66
N SER A 74 -14.20 -10.65 4.21
CA SER A 74 -13.97 -9.99 5.49
C SER A 74 -12.75 -9.07 5.42
N PRO A 75 -12.84 -7.81 5.88
CA PRO A 75 -11.68 -6.91 5.93
C PRO A 75 -10.55 -7.50 6.78
N ILE A 76 -9.33 -7.23 6.38
CA ILE A 76 -8.13 -7.84 6.95
C ILE A 76 -7.48 -6.89 7.96
N ASN A 77 -7.14 -7.40 9.12
CA ASN A 77 -6.29 -6.70 10.08
C ASN A 77 -4.84 -6.93 9.68
N LEU A 78 -4.04 -5.87 9.66
CA LEU A 78 -2.67 -5.91 9.16
C LEU A 78 -1.68 -5.59 10.29
N LEU A 79 -0.78 -6.53 10.63
CA LEU A 79 0.33 -6.29 11.55
C LEU A 79 1.59 -5.96 10.77
N VAL A 80 2.05 -4.72 10.88
CA VAL A 80 3.21 -4.16 10.16
C VAL A 80 4.13 -3.41 11.09
N LYS A 81 5.38 -3.16 10.66
CA LYS A 81 6.29 -2.29 11.39
C LYS A 81 5.88 -0.82 11.29
N GLU A 82 6.22 -0.02 12.29
CA GLU A 82 6.01 1.43 12.30
C GLU A 82 6.65 2.13 11.08
N SER A 83 7.84 1.65 10.66
CA SER A 83 8.55 2.17 9.49
C SER A 83 7.80 2.00 8.16
N SER A 84 6.79 1.13 8.11
CA SER A 84 5.90 0.99 6.94
C SER A 84 4.99 2.20 6.74
N LYS A 85 4.70 2.98 7.79
CA LYS A 85 3.76 4.11 7.79
C LYS A 85 2.38 3.78 7.18
N ALA A 86 1.94 2.52 7.31
CA ALA A 86 0.76 1.99 6.63
C ALA A 86 -0.51 2.79 6.93
N GLU A 87 -0.66 3.32 8.15
CA GLU A 87 -1.77 4.16 8.56
C GLU A 87 -1.92 5.46 7.74
N GLN A 88 -0.81 5.93 7.13
CA GLN A 88 -0.82 7.17 6.35
C GLN A 88 -1.33 6.99 4.92
N TYR A 89 -1.39 5.76 4.39
CA TYR A 89 -1.80 5.54 3.01
C TYR A 89 -2.86 4.46 2.81
N LEU A 90 -3.24 3.72 3.86
CA LEU A 90 -4.31 2.72 3.81
C LEU A 90 -5.59 3.15 4.54
N PHE A 91 -5.71 4.41 4.93
CA PHE A 91 -6.77 4.92 5.80
C PHE A 91 -8.18 4.92 5.16
N GLU A 92 -8.29 4.91 3.83
CA GLU A 92 -9.55 4.76 3.09
C GLU A 92 -9.66 3.40 2.37
N THR A 93 -8.72 2.49 2.59
CA THR A 93 -8.67 1.20 1.90
C THR A 93 -9.67 0.23 2.51
N ASN A 94 -10.75 -0.06 1.80
CA ASN A 94 -11.93 -0.79 2.29
C ASN A 94 -11.69 -2.27 2.64
N TYR A 95 -10.66 -2.90 2.10
CA TYR A 95 -10.28 -4.28 2.42
C TYR A 95 -9.35 -4.41 3.63
N ILE A 96 -9.01 -3.28 4.28
CA ILE A 96 -8.27 -3.23 5.55
C ILE A 96 -9.22 -2.80 6.67
N ASP A 97 -9.28 -3.57 7.77
CA ASP A 97 -10.04 -3.19 8.98
C ASP A 97 -9.19 -2.35 9.92
N LYS A 98 -8.08 -2.93 10.40
CA LYS A 98 -7.19 -2.25 11.34
C LYS A 98 -5.74 -2.48 10.96
N ILE A 99 -4.94 -1.46 11.22
CA ILE A 99 -3.48 -1.52 11.13
C ILE A 99 -2.93 -1.60 12.55
N LEU A 100 -2.27 -2.70 12.85
CA LEU A 100 -1.61 -2.96 14.11
C LEU A 100 -0.11 -2.72 13.94
N ILE A 101 0.48 -1.96 14.85
CA ILE A 101 1.89 -1.63 14.76
C ILE A 101 2.74 -2.61 15.56
N LEU A 102 3.66 -3.27 14.86
CA LEU A 102 4.71 -4.06 15.49
C LEU A 102 5.83 -3.13 15.97
N GLU A 103 5.74 -2.72 17.23
CA GLU A 103 6.70 -1.83 17.89
C GLU A 103 8.01 -2.58 18.19
N ARG A 104 8.82 -2.77 17.16
CA ARG A 104 10.09 -3.50 17.20
C ARG A 104 11.16 -2.78 16.38
N ASP A 105 11.46 -1.57 16.78
CA ASP A 105 12.55 -0.79 16.21
C ASP A 105 13.58 -0.50 17.31
N LYS A 106 14.87 -0.82 17.06
CA LYS A 106 15.93 -0.62 18.05
C LYS A 106 16.11 0.85 18.44
N ASN A 107 15.79 1.74 17.52
CA ASN A 107 16.02 3.19 17.67
C ASN A 107 14.78 3.97 18.13
N ARG A 108 13.66 3.27 18.39
CA ARG A 108 12.38 3.87 18.76
C ARG A 108 11.69 3.06 19.87
N ASN A 109 10.38 2.93 19.78
CA ASN A 109 9.62 2.09 20.69
C ASN A 109 9.89 0.61 20.40
N ASN A 110 10.45 -0.11 21.38
CA ASN A 110 10.79 -1.52 21.28
C ASN A 110 9.89 -2.39 22.19
N ARG A 111 8.63 -2.01 22.38
CA ARG A 111 7.68 -2.69 23.25
C ARG A 111 7.56 -4.19 22.93
N HIS A 112 7.60 -4.55 21.64
CA HIS A 112 7.51 -5.93 21.18
C HIS A 112 8.89 -6.58 20.93
N GLY A 113 9.97 -5.98 21.44
CA GLY A 113 11.34 -6.52 21.34
C GLY A 113 11.68 -7.54 22.43
N GLY A 114 12.65 -8.42 22.11
CA GLY A 114 13.10 -9.47 23.04
C GLY A 114 12.02 -10.49 23.43
N ILE A 115 12.30 -11.27 24.46
CA ILE A 115 11.40 -12.34 24.96
C ILE A 115 10.15 -11.73 25.60
N LEU A 116 10.32 -10.75 26.50
CA LEU A 116 9.19 -10.08 27.16
C LEU A 116 8.28 -9.36 26.18
N GLY A 117 8.84 -8.78 25.11
CA GLY A 117 8.06 -8.16 24.05
C GLY A 117 7.19 -9.14 23.26
N ASN A 118 7.56 -10.43 23.22
CA ASN A 118 6.71 -11.46 22.63
C ASN A 118 5.43 -11.68 23.45
N PHE A 119 5.53 -11.71 24.76
CA PHE A 119 4.35 -11.83 25.65
C PHE A 119 3.45 -10.60 25.53
N LYS A 120 4.02 -9.40 25.47
CA LYS A 120 3.24 -8.18 25.22
C LYS A 120 2.48 -8.24 23.91
N LEU A 121 3.12 -8.72 22.83
CA LEU A 121 2.44 -8.89 21.54
C LEU A 121 1.34 -9.95 21.60
N VAL A 122 1.56 -11.06 22.34
CA VAL A 122 0.51 -12.06 22.60
C VAL A 122 -0.71 -11.41 23.27
N ASP A 123 -0.49 -10.63 24.32
CA ASP A 123 -1.59 -9.99 25.08
C ASP A 123 -2.32 -8.95 24.23
N ASP A 124 -1.60 -8.22 23.38
CA ASP A 124 -2.22 -7.29 22.45
C ASP A 124 -3.08 -8.01 21.41
N LEU A 125 -2.60 -9.12 20.83
CA LEU A 125 -3.36 -9.88 19.84
C LEU A 125 -4.59 -10.59 20.43
N LYS A 126 -4.51 -11.08 21.67
CA LYS A 126 -5.66 -11.69 22.38
C LYS A 126 -6.88 -10.79 22.46
N LYS A 127 -6.68 -9.47 22.57
CA LYS A 127 -7.79 -8.49 22.68
C LYS A 127 -8.70 -8.48 21.45
N TYR A 128 -8.19 -8.94 20.30
CA TYR A 128 -8.93 -8.92 19.03
C TYR A 128 -9.72 -10.19 18.76
N ASN A 129 -9.37 -11.33 19.40
CA ASN A 129 -9.98 -12.63 19.17
C ASN A 129 -10.00 -12.99 17.67
N PHE A 130 -8.81 -13.07 17.05
CA PHE A 130 -8.66 -13.43 15.65
C PHE A 130 -9.04 -14.90 15.40
N ASP A 131 -9.75 -15.16 14.30
CA ASP A 131 -10.12 -16.51 13.85
C ASP A 131 -8.97 -17.14 13.05
N LYS A 132 -8.28 -16.34 12.25
CA LYS A 132 -7.18 -16.78 11.36
C LYS A 132 -6.00 -15.81 11.37
N ILE A 133 -4.81 -16.37 11.15
CA ILE A 133 -3.60 -15.56 10.95
C ILE A 133 -2.82 -16.07 9.74
N PHE A 134 -2.40 -15.13 8.87
CA PHE A 134 -1.52 -15.37 7.72
C PHE A 134 -0.17 -14.71 7.97
N ILE A 135 0.88 -15.51 8.14
CA ILE A 135 2.23 -15.06 8.49
C ILE A 135 3.11 -15.16 7.27
N PHE A 136 3.40 -14.01 6.64
CA PHE A 136 4.22 -13.90 5.43
C PHE A 136 5.72 -13.90 5.74
N ASN A 137 6.15 -14.80 6.59
CA ASN A 137 7.56 -15.06 6.89
C ASN A 137 7.75 -16.44 7.54
N SER A 138 9.00 -16.94 7.58
CA SER A 138 9.36 -18.25 8.12
C SER A 138 9.78 -18.21 9.62
N SER A 139 9.47 -17.16 10.34
CA SER A 139 9.89 -17.00 11.73
C SER A 139 9.02 -17.79 12.70
N ILE A 140 9.61 -18.76 13.38
CA ILE A 140 8.95 -19.53 14.46
C ILE A 140 8.34 -18.62 15.54
N ARG A 141 8.92 -17.45 15.76
CA ARG A 141 8.44 -16.45 16.72
C ARG A 141 6.96 -16.11 16.52
N PHE A 142 6.56 -15.77 15.30
CA PHE A 142 5.17 -15.39 15.03
C PHE A 142 4.22 -16.58 15.12
N ASN A 143 4.69 -17.79 14.82
CA ASN A 143 3.91 -19.00 15.03
C ASN A 143 3.62 -19.22 16.53
N LEU A 144 4.63 -19.11 17.36
CA LEU A 144 4.46 -19.24 18.82
C LEU A 144 3.54 -18.14 19.38
N ILE A 145 3.74 -16.90 18.96
CA ILE A 145 2.87 -15.78 19.35
C ILE A 145 1.40 -16.07 18.98
N ALA A 146 1.14 -16.55 17.78
CA ALA A 146 -0.22 -16.89 17.33
C ALA A 146 -0.84 -18.00 18.17
N ARG A 147 -0.07 -19.06 18.50
CA ARG A 147 -0.53 -20.16 19.37
C ARG A 147 -0.83 -19.67 20.79
N PHE A 148 0.07 -18.88 21.39
CA PHE A 148 -0.15 -18.31 22.73
C PHE A 148 -1.28 -17.27 22.74
N ALA A 149 -1.53 -16.57 21.62
CA ALA A 149 -2.70 -15.72 21.47
C ALA A 149 -4.00 -16.51 21.22
N LYS A 150 -3.94 -17.86 21.18
CA LYS A 150 -5.06 -18.78 20.95
C LYS A 150 -5.77 -18.54 19.62
N ILE A 151 -5.05 -18.17 18.56
CA ILE A 151 -5.61 -18.04 17.22
C ILE A 151 -5.78 -19.46 16.64
N PRO A 152 -7.00 -19.88 16.27
CA PRO A 152 -7.28 -21.28 15.93
C PRO A 152 -6.63 -21.73 14.63
N GLU A 153 -6.62 -20.88 13.59
CA GLU A 153 -6.09 -21.23 12.28
C GLU A 153 -4.86 -20.40 11.93
N ILE A 154 -3.71 -21.08 11.80
CA ILE A 154 -2.42 -20.46 11.54
C ILE A 154 -1.89 -20.92 10.19
N TYR A 155 -1.77 -19.98 9.26
CA TYR A 155 -1.14 -20.15 7.95
C TYR A 155 0.19 -19.42 7.93
N GLN A 156 1.26 -20.09 7.55
CA GLN A 156 2.61 -19.52 7.57
C GLN A 156 3.46 -20.08 6.44
N TYR A 157 4.47 -19.31 6.01
CA TYR A 157 5.56 -19.83 5.18
C TYR A 157 6.25 -21.02 5.88
N PRO A 158 6.86 -21.96 5.12
CA PRO A 158 7.60 -23.05 5.72
C PRO A 158 8.58 -22.54 6.78
N LEU A 159 8.53 -23.15 7.96
CA LEU A 159 9.45 -22.82 9.04
C LEU A 159 10.87 -23.22 8.66
N PHE A 160 11.85 -22.47 9.12
CA PHE A 160 13.29 -22.73 8.88
C PHE A 160 13.73 -22.67 7.42
N ASP A 161 12.88 -22.24 6.50
CA ASP A 161 13.28 -21.97 5.13
C ASP A 161 14.25 -20.78 5.10
N LYS A 162 15.55 -21.12 4.92
CA LYS A 162 16.64 -20.14 4.87
C LYS A 162 16.90 -19.61 3.45
N HIS A 163 16.18 -20.13 2.46
CA HIS A 163 16.31 -19.63 1.09
C HIS A 163 15.86 -18.18 1.01
N LYS A 164 16.54 -17.41 0.16
CA LYS A 164 16.18 -16.00 -0.08
C LYS A 164 14.76 -15.94 -0.65
N GLN A 165 13.82 -15.51 0.19
CA GLN A 165 12.40 -15.44 -0.18
C GLN A 165 12.19 -14.31 -1.18
N HIS A 166 11.78 -14.67 -2.38
CA HIS A 166 11.42 -13.72 -3.42
C HIS A 166 10.16 -12.92 -3.00
N ILE A 167 10.23 -11.60 -3.06
CA ILE A 167 9.20 -10.71 -2.48
C ILE A 167 7.79 -10.92 -3.08
N ILE A 168 7.70 -11.40 -4.30
CA ILE A 168 6.43 -11.63 -5.03
C ILE A 168 6.13 -13.13 -5.16
N ASN A 169 7.10 -13.94 -5.62
CA ASN A 169 6.84 -15.33 -5.95
C ASN A 169 6.55 -16.18 -4.70
N THR A 170 7.22 -15.87 -3.58
CA THR A 170 6.99 -16.61 -2.33
C THR A 170 5.56 -16.42 -1.80
N PRO A 171 5.02 -15.19 -1.67
CA PRO A 171 3.62 -15.01 -1.27
C PRO A 171 2.62 -15.51 -2.31
N LYS A 172 2.90 -15.43 -3.63
CA LYS A 172 2.06 -16.05 -4.67
C LYS A 172 1.93 -17.55 -4.44
N LYS A 173 3.08 -18.24 -4.29
CA LYS A 173 3.09 -19.67 -4.01
C LYS A 173 2.37 -20.02 -2.71
N PHE A 174 2.61 -19.27 -1.65
CA PHE A 174 1.98 -19.48 -0.35
C PHE A 174 0.43 -19.37 -0.43
N ILE A 175 -0.08 -18.35 -1.07
CA ILE A 175 -1.54 -18.15 -1.23
C ILE A 175 -2.11 -19.27 -2.13
N LYS A 176 -1.42 -19.66 -3.20
CA LYS A 176 -1.84 -20.77 -4.06
C LYS A 176 -1.88 -22.10 -3.29
N ASP A 177 -0.81 -22.44 -2.57
CA ASP A 177 -0.69 -23.71 -1.85
C ASP A 177 -1.69 -23.82 -0.69
N LYS A 178 -2.00 -22.71 0.02
CA LYS A 178 -2.87 -22.73 1.20
C LYS A 178 -4.34 -22.47 0.89
N LEU A 179 -4.66 -21.71 -0.15
CA LEU A 179 -6.02 -21.26 -0.43
C LEU A 179 -6.50 -21.62 -1.84
N ASN A 180 -5.66 -22.21 -2.67
CA ASN A 180 -5.89 -22.50 -4.10
C ASN A 180 -6.35 -21.24 -4.87
N LEU A 181 -5.65 -20.11 -4.63
CA LEU A 181 -5.91 -18.82 -5.28
C LEU A 181 -4.68 -18.34 -6.05
N GLU A 182 -4.92 -17.80 -7.25
CA GLU A 182 -3.92 -17.08 -8.01
C GLU A 182 -4.04 -15.58 -7.77
N VAL A 183 -2.91 -14.92 -7.56
CA VAL A 183 -2.84 -13.48 -7.30
C VAL A 183 -2.07 -12.82 -8.42
N ASN A 184 -2.78 -12.18 -9.33
CA ASN A 184 -2.22 -11.48 -10.49
C ASN A 184 -2.62 -9.99 -10.54
N GLU A 185 -3.28 -9.51 -9.50
CA GLU A 185 -3.69 -8.11 -9.41
C GLU A 185 -2.53 -7.21 -9.04
N ASP A 186 -2.58 -5.97 -9.50
CA ASP A 186 -1.68 -4.91 -9.08
C ASP A 186 -2.00 -4.43 -7.65
N PRO A 187 -1.01 -3.91 -6.92
CA PRO A 187 -1.28 -3.18 -5.68
C PRO A 187 -2.27 -2.04 -5.91
N CYS A 188 -3.19 -1.86 -4.98
CA CYS A 188 -4.20 -0.82 -5.06
C CYS A 188 -4.35 -0.10 -3.72
N ILE A 189 -4.23 1.23 -3.74
CA ILE A 189 -4.56 2.13 -2.64
C ILE A 189 -5.80 2.90 -3.05
N GLU A 190 -6.79 2.96 -2.15
CA GLU A 190 -8.05 3.66 -2.39
C GLU A 190 -8.03 5.04 -1.74
N ILE A 191 -8.48 6.04 -2.48
CA ILE A 191 -8.67 7.42 -2.04
C ILE A 191 -10.02 7.88 -2.56
N SER A 192 -10.83 8.49 -1.69
CA SER A 192 -12.16 8.96 -2.05
C SER A 192 -12.13 10.11 -3.05
N ASP A 193 -13.10 10.13 -3.96
CA ASP A 193 -13.26 11.21 -4.93
C ASP A 193 -13.43 12.56 -4.24
N LYS A 194 -14.08 12.59 -3.07
CA LYS A 194 -14.23 13.80 -2.27
C LYS A 194 -12.87 14.38 -1.89
N LEU A 195 -11.96 13.58 -1.36
CA LEU A 195 -10.63 14.05 -0.97
C LEU A 195 -9.80 14.50 -2.17
N ILE A 196 -9.97 13.84 -3.32
CA ILE A 196 -9.33 14.25 -4.58
C ILE A 196 -9.83 15.62 -5.03
N LEU A 197 -11.16 15.85 -5.03
CA LEU A 197 -11.75 17.12 -5.45
C LEU A 197 -11.34 18.27 -4.52
N GLU A 198 -11.39 18.07 -3.20
CA GLU A 198 -10.93 19.06 -2.22
C GLU A 198 -9.44 19.43 -2.43
N THR A 199 -8.63 18.44 -2.81
CA THR A 199 -7.21 18.65 -3.09
C THR A 199 -6.97 19.42 -4.38
N ILE A 200 -7.72 19.10 -5.44
CA ILE A 200 -7.66 19.83 -6.72
C ILE A 200 -7.97 21.30 -6.51
N GLU A 201 -9.00 21.62 -5.73
CA GLU A 201 -9.37 22.98 -5.41
C GLU A 201 -8.30 23.69 -4.58
N LYS A 202 -7.85 23.06 -3.48
CA LYS A 202 -6.84 23.61 -2.57
C LYS A 202 -5.52 23.95 -3.26
N PHE A 203 -5.04 23.06 -4.12
CA PHE A 203 -3.79 23.24 -4.83
C PHE A 203 -3.95 23.88 -6.21
N LYS A 204 -5.17 24.24 -6.60
CA LYS A 204 -5.52 24.81 -7.91
C LYS A 204 -4.91 23.98 -9.03
N ILE A 205 -5.15 22.66 -8.99
CA ILE A 205 -4.64 21.73 -10.01
C ILE A 205 -5.48 21.89 -11.26
N ASP A 206 -4.89 22.44 -12.32
CA ASP A 206 -5.55 22.58 -13.63
C ASP A 206 -5.50 21.23 -14.36
N LYS A 207 -6.67 20.67 -14.67
CA LYS A 207 -6.80 19.41 -15.40
C LYS A 207 -6.43 19.54 -16.88
N ASN A 208 -6.36 20.76 -17.42
CA ASN A 208 -5.94 21.01 -18.80
C ASN A 208 -4.41 21.10 -18.94
N GLU A 209 -3.67 21.21 -17.82
CA GLU A 209 -2.23 21.12 -17.79
C GLU A 209 -1.77 19.69 -17.52
N LEU A 210 -0.57 19.36 -17.95
CA LEU A 210 0.07 18.10 -17.61
C LEU A 210 0.63 18.19 -16.19
N ASN A 211 0.03 17.47 -15.25
CA ASN A 211 0.47 17.42 -13.86
C ASN A 211 1.36 16.20 -13.63
N ILE A 212 2.61 16.41 -13.23
CA ILE A 212 3.60 15.35 -13.07
C ILE A 212 4.14 15.34 -11.63
N LEU A 213 4.11 14.18 -10.99
CA LEU A 213 4.86 13.97 -9.75
C LEU A 213 6.33 13.68 -10.07
N LEU A 214 7.24 14.40 -9.44
CA LEU A 214 8.66 14.10 -9.43
C LEU A 214 9.07 13.61 -8.03
N GLY A 215 9.29 12.31 -7.88
CA GLY A 215 9.79 11.71 -6.65
C GLY A 215 11.31 11.77 -6.59
N VAL A 216 11.85 12.90 -6.17
CA VAL A 216 13.29 13.19 -6.19
C VAL A 216 14.04 12.63 -4.98
N GLY A 217 13.33 12.23 -3.93
CA GLY A 217 13.89 11.62 -2.74
C GLY A 217 14.24 10.13 -2.91
N GLY A 218 14.95 9.57 -1.94
CA GLY A 218 15.29 8.15 -1.91
C GLY A 218 16.02 7.76 -0.61
N SER A 219 15.74 6.57 -0.08
CA SER A 219 16.23 6.10 1.22
C SER A 219 17.76 5.88 1.30
N GLY A 220 18.44 5.79 0.15
CA GLY A 220 19.88 5.60 0.08
C GLY A 220 20.56 6.54 -0.92
N PRO A 221 21.82 6.93 -0.68
CA PRO A 221 22.55 7.88 -1.54
C PRO A 221 22.74 7.37 -2.98
N THR A 222 22.79 6.05 -3.17
CA THR A 222 22.95 5.40 -4.48
C THR A 222 21.68 5.40 -5.33
N LYS A 223 20.51 5.63 -4.70
CA LYS A 223 19.19 5.70 -5.34
C LYS A 223 18.75 7.12 -5.70
N ARG A 224 19.42 8.14 -5.19
CA ARG A 224 19.07 9.55 -5.42
C ARG A 224 19.69 10.02 -6.73
N ILE A 225 18.88 10.14 -7.75
CA ILE A 225 19.28 10.64 -9.06
C ILE A 225 19.61 12.13 -8.92
N PRO A 226 20.71 12.62 -9.52
CA PRO A 226 21.10 14.03 -9.47
C PRO A 226 20.04 14.98 -10.01
N SER A 227 19.93 16.17 -9.40
CA SER A 227 18.99 17.23 -9.80
C SER A 227 19.08 17.60 -11.26
N LYS A 228 20.31 17.63 -11.84
CA LYS A 228 20.55 17.96 -13.25
C LYS A 228 19.75 17.08 -14.22
N ILE A 229 19.58 15.80 -13.88
CA ILE A 229 18.80 14.85 -14.71
C ILE A 229 17.32 15.23 -14.68
N PHE A 230 16.77 15.56 -13.52
CA PHE A 230 15.39 16.06 -13.39
C PHE A 230 15.22 17.40 -14.12
N LEU A 231 16.16 18.33 -13.99
CA LEU A 231 16.14 19.63 -14.69
C LEU A 231 16.13 19.46 -16.20
N ASP A 232 16.92 18.55 -16.74
CA ASP A 232 16.94 18.23 -18.18
C ASP A 232 15.60 17.62 -18.65
N VAL A 233 14.97 16.78 -17.83
CA VAL A 233 13.64 16.21 -18.12
C VAL A 233 12.58 17.30 -18.10
N ILE A 234 12.57 18.17 -17.09
CA ILE A 234 11.67 19.34 -16.99
C ILE A 234 11.78 20.22 -18.22
N ASP A 235 13.02 20.58 -18.63
CA ASP A 235 13.27 21.41 -19.82
C ASP A 235 12.68 20.79 -21.10
N LYS A 236 12.89 19.48 -21.29
CA LYS A 236 12.34 18.74 -22.44
C LYS A 236 10.82 18.73 -22.44
N ILE A 237 10.18 18.51 -21.32
CA ILE A 237 8.72 18.46 -21.20
C ILE A 237 8.13 19.85 -21.48
N LEU A 238 8.64 20.89 -20.83
CA LEU A 238 8.13 22.26 -20.98
C LEU A 238 8.25 22.82 -22.40
N LYS A 239 9.19 22.30 -23.23
CA LYS A 239 9.29 22.63 -24.67
C LYS A 239 8.15 22.01 -25.48
N THR A 240 7.46 21.01 -24.97
CA THR A 240 6.40 20.31 -25.70
C THR A 240 5.00 20.64 -25.20
N LYS A 241 4.84 20.85 -23.87
CA LYS A 241 3.53 21.07 -23.26
C LYS A 241 3.62 21.89 -21.98
N LYS A 242 2.57 22.68 -21.69
CA LYS A 242 2.39 23.33 -20.40
C LYS A 242 2.24 22.26 -19.32
N CYS A 243 3.05 22.36 -18.29
CA CYS A 243 3.17 21.32 -17.28
C CYS A 243 3.41 21.92 -15.89
N ARG A 244 2.90 21.24 -14.87
CA ARG A 244 3.17 21.53 -13.45
C ARG A 244 3.82 20.32 -12.80
N PHE A 245 4.85 20.54 -12.00
CA PHE A 245 5.61 19.50 -11.34
C PHE A 245 5.40 19.55 -9.82
N PHE A 246 4.99 18.43 -9.23
CA PHE A 246 4.87 18.26 -7.79
C PHE A 246 6.11 17.51 -7.30
N LEU A 247 6.93 18.15 -6.47
CA LEU A 247 8.24 17.61 -6.04
C LEU A 247 8.08 16.87 -4.71
N ALA A 248 8.11 15.54 -4.73
CA ALA A 248 8.00 14.70 -3.55
C ALA A 248 9.37 14.20 -3.07
N THR A 249 9.67 14.44 -1.80
CA THR A 249 10.94 14.05 -1.18
C THR A 249 10.79 13.87 0.34
N GLY A 250 11.79 13.27 0.99
CA GLY A 250 11.91 13.23 2.44
C GLY A 250 12.54 14.49 3.03
N LYS A 251 12.66 14.50 4.37
CA LYS A 251 13.27 15.62 5.13
C LYS A 251 14.77 15.41 5.41
N ASN A 252 15.39 14.42 4.80
CA ASN A 252 16.83 14.19 4.93
C ASN A 252 17.59 15.33 4.22
N ILE A 253 18.69 15.78 4.81
CA ILE A 253 19.50 16.91 4.29
C ILE A 253 19.88 16.71 2.82
N GLU A 254 20.35 15.52 2.45
CA GLU A 254 20.77 15.24 1.08
C GLU A 254 19.60 15.22 0.08
N GLU A 255 18.40 14.83 0.52
CA GLU A 255 17.19 14.91 -0.30
C GLU A 255 16.76 16.37 -0.48
N GLN A 256 16.89 17.19 0.58
CA GLN A 256 16.58 18.62 0.54
C GLN A 256 17.54 19.41 -0.36
N ILE A 257 18.79 18.99 -0.48
CA ILE A 257 19.73 19.59 -1.44
C ILE A 257 19.19 19.45 -2.87
N ILE A 258 18.79 18.25 -3.28
CA ILE A 258 18.23 18.00 -4.62
C ILE A 258 16.96 18.83 -4.85
N LEU A 259 16.06 18.87 -3.88
CA LEU A 259 14.84 19.68 -3.93
C LEU A 259 15.18 21.16 -4.15
N ASN A 260 16.09 21.70 -3.34
CA ASN A 260 16.48 23.12 -3.38
C ASN A 260 17.18 23.49 -4.68
N GLU A 261 18.02 22.62 -5.25
CA GLU A 261 18.62 22.83 -6.57
C GLU A 261 17.56 22.96 -7.67
N ILE A 262 16.50 22.18 -7.63
CA ILE A 262 15.39 22.30 -8.58
C ILE A 262 14.59 23.59 -8.34
N LEU A 263 14.28 23.92 -7.08
CA LEU A 263 13.51 25.11 -6.73
C LEU A 263 14.27 26.42 -6.95
N ASN A 264 15.61 26.40 -6.96
CA ASN A 264 16.45 27.56 -7.27
C ASN A 264 16.77 27.69 -8.77
N SER A 265 16.27 26.79 -9.60
CA SER A 265 16.45 26.84 -11.05
C SER A 265 15.47 27.80 -11.73
N LYS A 266 15.68 28.04 -13.03
CA LYS A 266 14.74 28.80 -13.89
C LYS A 266 13.34 28.18 -13.97
N PHE A 267 13.17 26.93 -13.52
CA PHE A 267 11.91 26.19 -13.57
C PHE A 267 11.07 26.31 -12.29
N LYS A 268 11.52 27.09 -11.31
CA LYS A 268 10.85 27.27 -10.01
C LYS A 268 9.34 27.50 -10.11
N HIS A 269 8.91 28.32 -11.06
CA HIS A 269 7.50 28.70 -11.21
C HIS A 269 6.59 27.56 -11.68
N TYR A 270 7.15 26.48 -12.21
CA TYR A 270 6.42 25.27 -12.61
C TYR A 270 6.41 24.20 -11.52
N CYS A 271 7.13 24.40 -10.40
CA CYS A 271 7.38 23.41 -9.37
C CYS A 271 6.64 23.74 -8.06
N VAL A 272 6.02 22.72 -7.47
CA VAL A 272 5.34 22.79 -6.17
C VAL A 272 6.00 21.78 -5.22
N PRO A 273 6.70 22.21 -4.18
CA PRO A 273 7.30 21.29 -3.21
C PRO A 273 6.25 20.63 -2.32
N LEU A 274 6.43 19.35 -2.04
CA LEU A 274 5.55 18.54 -1.19
C LEU A 274 6.22 18.06 0.10
N ASP A 275 7.45 18.47 0.37
CA ASP A 275 8.27 18.03 1.52
C ASP A 275 7.67 18.40 2.89
N ASN A 276 6.80 19.42 2.96
CA ASN A 276 6.11 19.83 4.17
C ASN A 276 4.77 19.10 4.42
N PHE A 277 4.34 18.25 3.49
CA PHE A 277 3.12 17.46 3.63
C PHE A 277 3.43 16.04 4.12
N SER A 278 2.51 15.49 4.91
CA SER A 278 2.52 14.08 5.27
C SER A 278 2.23 13.20 4.05
N ILE A 279 2.56 11.91 4.13
CA ILE A 279 2.19 10.96 3.06
C ILE A 279 0.69 11.01 2.81
N LYS A 280 -0.11 11.03 3.86
CA LYS A 280 -1.58 11.11 3.79
C LYS A 280 -2.07 12.30 2.95
N GLU A 281 -1.47 13.47 3.14
CA GLU A 281 -1.81 14.68 2.40
C GLU A 281 -1.29 14.67 0.96
N THR A 282 -0.21 13.93 0.69
CA THR A 282 0.36 13.84 -0.67
C THR A 282 -0.40 12.87 -1.58
N LEU A 283 -1.09 11.85 -1.04
CA LEU A 283 -1.76 10.83 -1.86
C LEU A 283 -2.80 11.41 -2.82
N PRO A 284 -3.72 12.29 -2.43
CA PRO A 284 -4.70 12.85 -3.36
C PRO A 284 -4.06 13.78 -4.39
N ILE A 285 -2.92 14.42 -4.07
CA ILE A 285 -2.12 15.18 -5.05
C ILE A 285 -1.54 14.21 -6.09
N ILE A 286 -0.92 13.12 -5.65
CA ILE A 286 -0.39 12.07 -6.53
C ILE A 286 -1.50 11.53 -7.42
N LYS A 287 -2.67 11.21 -6.84
CA LYS A 287 -3.82 10.69 -7.59
C LYS A 287 -4.33 11.67 -8.65
N SER A 288 -4.11 12.97 -8.46
CA SER A 288 -4.47 14.03 -9.40
C SER A 288 -3.41 14.26 -10.50
N CYS A 289 -2.25 13.61 -10.42
CA CYS A 289 -1.22 13.67 -11.44
C CYS A 289 -1.53 12.75 -12.63
N ASN A 290 -1.10 13.16 -13.82
CA ASN A 290 -1.22 12.36 -15.04
C ASN A 290 -0.13 11.28 -15.13
N LEU A 291 1.02 11.54 -14.51
CA LEU A 291 2.23 10.73 -14.59
C LEU A 291 3.10 10.96 -13.35
N SER A 292 3.90 9.96 -12.99
CA SER A 292 4.94 10.08 -11.97
C SER A 292 6.30 9.69 -12.55
N ILE A 293 7.34 10.41 -12.14
CA ILE A 293 8.76 10.10 -12.44
C ILE A 293 9.48 10.09 -11.10
N CYS A 294 9.83 8.93 -10.63
CA CYS A 294 10.33 8.77 -9.26
C CYS A 294 11.62 7.96 -9.21
N ASN A 295 12.51 8.32 -8.33
CA ASN A 295 13.55 7.41 -7.87
C ASN A 295 12.91 6.12 -7.33
N ASP A 296 13.68 5.03 -7.23
CA ASP A 296 13.26 3.85 -6.48
C ASP A 296 13.08 4.21 -4.99
N SER A 297 11.87 4.65 -4.67
CA SER A 297 11.48 5.21 -3.37
C SER A 297 10.02 4.90 -3.05
N SER A 298 9.57 5.27 -1.84
CA SER A 298 8.17 5.13 -1.43
C SER A 298 7.19 5.77 -2.41
N PHE A 299 7.54 6.88 -3.03
CA PHE A 299 6.66 7.60 -3.94
C PHE A 299 6.41 6.87 -5.25
N SER A 300 7.38 6.10 -5.77
CA SER A 300 7.14 5.24 -6.95
C SER A 300 6.12 4.15 -6.65
N HIS A 301 6.23 3.50 -5.50
CA HIS A 301 5.29 2.46 -5.07
C HIS A 301 3.87 3.02 -4.81
N LEU A 302 3.78 4.16 -4.11
CA LEU A 302 2.51 4.81 -3.82
C LEU A 302 1.81 5.28 -5.10
N SER A 303 2.55 5.88 -6.03
CA SER A 303 2.02 6.33 -7.32
C SER A 303 1.46 5.17 -8.14
N ALA A 304 2.22 4.10 -8.29
CA ALA A 304 1.78 2.91 -9.02
C ALA A 304 0.53 2.28 -8.38
N ALA A 305 0.49 2.19 -7.05
CA ALA A 305 -0.65 1.64 -6.31
C ALA A 305 -1.90 2.54 -6.36
N LEU A 306 -1.75 3.83 -6.59
CA LEU A 306 -2.84 4.77 -6.87
C LEU A 306 -3.30 4.70 -8.34
N GLY A 307 -2.71 3.83 -9.16
CA GLY A 307 -3.05 3.66 -10.57
C GLY A 307 -2.43 4.72 -11.49
N ILE A 308 -1.41 5.43 -11.03
CA ILE A 308 -0.71 6.44 -11.85
C ILE A 308 0.45 5.77 -12.57
N LYS A 309 0.54 5.97 -13.89
CA LYS A 309 1.69 5.52 -14.69
C LYS A 309 2.97 6.13 -14.13
N THR A 310 3.89 5.28 -13.72
CA THR A 310 5.07 5.66 -12.93
C THR A 310 6.35 5.22 -13.61
N ILE A 311 7.15 6.16 -14.06
CA ILE A 311 8.52 5.90 -14.50
C ILE A 311 9.38 5.79 -13.26
N THR A 312 9.95 4.60 -13.03
CA THR A 312 10.80 4.33 -11.87
C THR A 312 12.27 4.33 -12.28
N LEU A 313 13.06 5.21 -11.68
CA LEU A 313 14.49 5.37 -11.98
C LEU A 313 15.28 4.35 -11.13
N MET A 314 15.66 3.23 -11.74
CA MET A 314 16.27 2.09 -11.09
C MET A 314 17.80 2.15 -11.20
N ALA A 315 18.46 2.83 -10.28
CA ALA A 315 19.91 3.08 -10.33
C ALA A 315 20.76 2.03 -9.62
N ASP A 316 20.24 1.40 -8.56
CA ASP A 316 21.02 0.53 -7.65
C ASP A 316 20.15 -0.46 -6.87
N THR A 317 19.04 -0.90 -7.45
CA THR A 317 18.11 -1.86 -6.83
C THR A 317 17.60 -2.84 -7.89
N PRO A 318 17.42 -4.12 -7.57
CA PRO A 318 16.89 -5.10 -8.50
C PRO A 318 15.57 -4.67 -9.13
N LEU A 319 15.41 -4.92 -10.44
CA LEU A 319 14.25 -4.50 -11.24
C LEU A 319 12.91 -4.93 -10.65
N ILE A 320 12.88 -6.06 -9.92
CA ILE A 320 11.66 -6.57 -9.27
C ILE A 320 10.96 -5.53 -8.36
N TYR A 321 11.67 -4.50 -7.91
CA TYR A 321 11.09 -3.42 -7.11
C TYR A 321 10.55 -2.27 -7.97
N GLY A 322 10.83 -2.26 -9.26
CA GLY A 322 10.42 -1.18 -10.17
C GLY A 322 9.54 -1.64 -11.35
N ASP A 323 9.19 -2.94 -11.46
CA ASP A 323 8.44 -3.51 -12.58
C ASP A 323 7.36 -4.54 -12.17
N TYR A 324 6.98 -4.57 -10.89
CA TYR A 324 6.02 -5.55 -10.37
C TYR A 324 4.54 -5.19 -10.61
N SER A 325 4.26 -4.03 -11.15
CA SER A 325 2.92 -3.53 -11.45
C SER A 325 2.82 -3.06 -12.89
N SER A 326 1.66 -3.22 -13.53
CA SER A 326 1.37 -2.70 -14.87
C SER A 326 1.49 -1.17 -14.97
N ASN A 327 1.49 -0.48 -13.84
CA ASN A 327 1.68 0.97 -13.77
C ASN A 327 3.15 1.38 -13.60
N MET A 328 4.11 0.46 -13.56
CA MET A 328 5.52 0.75 -13.37
C MET A 328 6.33 0.54 -14.65
N PHE A 329 7.15 1.53 -14.99
CA PHE A 329 7.97 1.57 -16.20
C PHE A 329 9.42 1.88 -15.82
N PRO A 330 10.26 0.86 -15.58
CA PRO A 330 11.62 1.07 -15.11
C PRO A 330 12.52 1.69 -16.18
N ILE A 331 13.37 2.64 -15.75
CA ILE A 331 14.50 3.16 -16.51
C ILE A 331 15.78 2.77 -15.78
N ILE A 332 16.67 2.08 -16.45
CA ILE A 332 17.96 1.64 -15.93
C ILE A 332 19.12 2.48 -16.50
N PRO A 333 20.29 2.48 -15.85
CA PRO A 333 21.47 3.21 -16.31
C PRO A 333 21.87 2.83 -17.74
N ASP A 334 22.44 3.77 -18.46
CA ASP A 334 22.97 3.52 -19.80
C ASP A 334 24.14 2.52 -19.76
N GLY A 335 24.09 1.56 -20.67
CA GLY A 335 25.08 0.48 -20.76
C GLY A 335 24.74 -0.76 -19.91
N GLU A 336 23.77 -0.69 -19.02
CA GLU A 336 23.35 -1.82 -18.19
C GLU A 336 22.21 -2.61 -18.86
N GLN A 337 22.22 -3.95 -18.71
CA GLN A 337 21.12 -4.81 -19.12
C GLN A 337 20.16 -5.11 -17.96
N THR A 338 20.64 -5.03 -16.72
CA THR A 338 19.88 -5.22 -15.49
C THR A 338 20.48 -4.38 -14.38
N VAL A 339 19.77 -4.25 -13.28
CA VAL A 339 20.23 -3.51 -12.09
C VAL A 339 20.15 -4.41 -10.87
N ASN A 340 21.19 -4.34 -10.05
CA ASN A 340 21.28 -5.02 -8.77
C ASN A 340 21.79 -4.04 -7.70
N HIS A 341 21.86 -4.48 -6.45
CA HIS A 341 22.59 -3.74 -5.43
C HIS A 341 24.07 -3.65 -5.83
N ASN A 342 24.66 -2.47 -5.70
CA ASN A 342 26.02 -2.10 -6.12
C ASN A 342 26.20 -1.81 -7.63
N THR A 343 25.14 -1.64 -8.41
CA THR A 343 25.23 -1.11 -9.79
C THR A 343 25.74 0.33 -9.80
N LEU A 344 25.38 1.14 -8.78
CA LEU A 344 25.82 2.52 -8.58
C LEU A 344 25.62 3.43 -9.81
N GLY A 345 24.54 3.19 -10.57
CA GLY A 345 24.33 3.78 -11.90
C GLY A 345 23.58 5.12 -11.91
N LYS A 346 23.40 5.83 -10.78
CA LYS A 346 22.55 7.03 -10.69
C LYS A 346 22.93 8.16 -11.65
N GLU A 347 24.22 8.33 -11.94
CA GLU A 347 24.72 9.35 -12.87
C GLU A 347 24.50 8.97 -14.35
N LYS A 348 24.22 7.70 -14.63
CA LYS A 348 24.03 7.15 -15.98
C LYS A 348 22.56 7.03 -16.37
N ILE A 349 21.63 7.53 -15.56
CA ILE A 349 20.22 7.59 -15.93
C ILE A 349 20.02 8.66 -17.00
N SER A 350 19.52 8.26 -18.16
CA SER A 350 19.40 9.13 -19.34
C SER A 350 18.11 9.97 -19.32
N PRO A 351 18.21 11.32 -19.30
CA PRO A 351 17.04 12.20 -19.46
C PRO A 351 16.29 11.96 -20.78
N LYS A 352 17.00 11.57 -21.85
CA LYS A 352 16.42 11.24 -23.13
C LYS A 352 15.57 9.98 -23.07
N LYS A 353 16.04 8.93 -22.38
CA LYS A 353 15.25 7.69 -22.19
C LYS A 353 14.00 7.98 -21.35
N ILE A 354 14.10 8.79 -20.31
CA ILE A 354 12.95 9.20 -19.50
C ILE A 354 11.93 9.91 -20.37
N PHE A 355 12.36 10.91 -21.16
CA PHE A 355 11.48 11.67 -22.04
C PHE A 355 10.80 10.79 -23.11
N ASN A 356 11.55 9.90 -23.75
CA ASN A 356 10.99 8.95 -24.71
C ASN A 356 9.94 8.04 -24.07
N LYS A 357 10.19 7.57 -22.84
CA LYS A 357 9.24 6.75 -22.11
C LYS A 357 7.97 7.54 -21.74
N ILE A 358 8.07 8.82 -21.42
CA ILE A 358 6.91 9.69 -21.21
C ILE A 358 6.04 9.72 -22.48
N ILE A 359 6.64 9.95 -23.66
CA ILE A 359 5.91 9.98 -24.94
C ILE A 359 5.23 8.64 -25.22
N GLU A 360 5.92 7.52 -24.94
CA GLU A 360 5.40 6.17 -25.16
C GLU A 360 4.14 5.88 -24.31
N ILE A 361 4.23 6.15 -23.00
CA ILE A 361 3.18 5.74 -22.05
C ILE A 361 2.03 6.75 -21.92
N SER A 362 2.25 8.02 -22.22
CA SER A 362 1.23 9.08 -22.07
C SER A 362 0.38 9.31 -23.31
N ASN A 363 0.61 8.59 -24.40
CA ASN A 363 -0.03 8.84 -25.71
C ASN A 363 0.11 10.31 -26.17
N LEU A 364 1.16 11.00 -25.72
CA LEU A 364 1.42 12.40 -26.09
C LEU A 364 1.65 12.61 -27.60
N ARG A 365 1.77 11.52 -28.38
CA ARG A 365 1.87 11.60 -29.86
C ARG A 365 0.66 12.25 -30.53
N ASN A 366 -0.50 12.26 -29.87
CA ASN A 366 -1.73 12.87 -30.41
C ASN A 366 -1.91 14.33 -29.96
N ILE A 367 -0.87 14.96 -29.38
CA ILE A 367 -0.94 16.31 -28.82
C ILE A 367 0.21 17.20 -29.37
N VAL A 368 0.98 16.69 -30.31
CA VAL A 368 1.99 17.46 -31.08
C VAL A 368 1.44 17.74 -32.46
#